data_08ad62f422c8ef7d20ddada05c0dfccd
#
_entry.id   08ad62f422c8ef7d20ddada05c0dfccd
#
_cell.length_a   1.000
_cell.length_b   1.000
_cell.length_c   1.000
_cell.angle_alpha   90.00
_cell.angle_beta   90.00
_cell.angle_gamma   90.00
#
_symmetry.space_group_name_H-M   'P 1'
#
loop_
_entity.id
_entity.type
_entity.pdbx_description
1 polymer ?
#
loop_
_entity_poly.entity_id
_entity_poly.type
_entity_poly.pdbx_seq_one_letter_code
_entity_poly.pdbx_strand_id
1 'polypeptide(L)'
;YIDKYSREYHDHGHENNPTLPRGRDTKTIYGFNYRMTEMQAAVGKVQLKKLNYIIKENKKRYNQLKKIISHKFQLRKIPNLSEPIFDTFIIFIEEEKKKKEILNLLNAKGFGTKNLPDAIEWHCSAFWQHALPKKQINNSKKTKEILQKSVAIPIWLKKKTPQNIVIGGVA
;
A
#
# COMPACT_ATOMS: atom_id res chain seq x y z
N TYR A 1 14.89 -16.01 -18.10
CA TYR A 1 14.62 -17.05 -17.10
C TYR A 1 13.41 -16.72 -16.23
N ILE A 2 13.40 -15.59 -15.52
CA ILE A 2 12.32 -15.19 -14.58
C ILE A 2 10.97 -15.08 -15.30
N ASP A 3 10.91 -14.47 -16.48
CA ASP A 3 9.66 -14.32 -17.26
C ASP A 3 9.06 -15.70 -17.62
N LYS A 4 9.86 -16.59 -18.18
CA LYS A 4 9.41 -17.95 -18.52
C LYS A 4 8.88 -18.68 -17.28
N TYR A 5 9.66 -18.71 -16.18
CA TYR A 5 9.28 -19.35 -14.94
C TYR A 5 7.96 -18.79 -14.37
N SER A 6 7.81 -17.47 -14.37
CA SER A 6 6.61 -16.80 -13.85
C SER A 6 5.36 -17.14 -14.67
N ARG A 7 5.48 -17.22 -16.00
CA ARG A 7 4.37 -17.61 -16.89
C ARG A 7 3.92 -19.03 -16.65
N GLU A 8 4.87 -19.95 -16.56
CA GLU A 8 4.58 -21.37 -16.27
C GLU A 8 3.96 -21.53 -14.89
N TYR A 9 4.53 -20.89 -13.87
CA TYR A 9 4.06 -20.99 -12.48
C TYR A 9 2.63 -20.47 -12.31
N HIS A 10 2.27 -19.39 -13.00
CA HIS A 10 0.95 -18.77 -12.86
C HIS A 10 -0.14 -19.53 -13.66
N ASP A 11 0.23 -20.44 -14.56
CA ASP A 11 -0.68 -21.24 -15.39
C ASP A 11 -0.44 -22.75 -15.22
N HIS A 12 -0.58 -23.28 -14.01
CA HIS A 12 -0.48 -24.71 -13.70
C HIS A 12 0.85 -25.38 -14.08
N GLY A 13 1.91 -24.65 -14.36
CA GLY A 13 3.19 -25.16 -14.85
C GLY A 13 3.22 -25.43 -16.35
N HIS A 14 2.24 -24.95 -17.13
CA HIS A 14 2.24 -25.07 -18.59
C HIS A 14 3.36 -24.26 -19.21
N GLU A 15 4.16 -24.89 -20.08
CA GLU A 15 5.24 -24.19 -20.81
C GLU A 15 4.69 -23.23 -21.87
N ASN A 16 3.41 -23.32 -22.21
CA ASN A 16 2.76 -22.51 -23.24
C ASN A 16 3.49 -22.61 -24.60
N ASN A 17 3.90 -23.83 -24.98
CA ASN A 17 4.59 -24.09 -26.22
C ASN A 17 3.65 -23.85 -27.42
N PRO A 18 3.95 -22.89 -28.32
CA PRO A 18 3.07 -22.53 -29.42
C PRO A 18 2.96 -23.63 -30.50
N THR A 19 3.87 -24.62 -30.52
CA THR A 19 3.88 -25.69 -31.49
C THR A 19 3.03 -26.90 -31.08
N LEU A 20 2.54 -26.93 -29.84
CA LEU A 20 1.74 -28.00 -29.29
C LEU A 20 0.35 -27.51 -28.85
N PRO A 21 -0.67 -28.36 -29.00
CA PRO A 21 -1.96 -28.06 -28.38
C PRO A 21 -1.83 -27.90 -26.86
N ARG A 22 -2.56 -26.98 -26.29
CA ARG A 22 -2.58 -26.78 -24.83
C ARG A 22 -2.96 -28.09 -24.12
N GLY A 23 -2.20 -28.44 -23.10
CA GLY A 23 -2.36 -29.68 -22.34
C GLY A 23 -1.58 -30.87 -22.90
N ARG A 24 -0.88 -30.69 -24.02
CA ARG A 24 0.10 -31.63 -24.56
C ARG A 24 1.54 -31.16 -24.45
N ASP A 25 1.73 -29.96 -23.92
CA ASP A 25 3.04 -29.44 -23.60
C ASP A 25 3.62 -30.13 -22.35
N THR A 26 4.92 -30.09 -22.23
CA THR A 26 5.64 -30.63 -21.08
C THR A 26 5.47 -29.70 -19.88
N LYS A 27 5.67 -30.25 -18.68
CA LYS A 27 5.68 -29.50 -17.41
C LYS A 27 7.03 -29.67 -16.74
N THR A 28 7.76 -28.58 -16.62
CA THR A 28 9.07 -28.57 -15.96
C THR A 28 8.99 -28.11 -14.50
N ILE A 29 7.88 -27.43 -14.13
CA ILE A 29 7.64 -26.92 -12.78
C ILE A 29 6.19 -27.17 -12.35
N TYR A 30 5.95 -27.14 -11.04
CA TYR A 30 4.61 -27.07 -10.49
C TYR A 30 4.11 -25.63 -10.54
N GLY A 31 2.81 -25.41 -10.77
CA GLY A 31 2.20 -24.11 -10.81
C GLY A 31 0.75 -24.12 -10.33
N PHE A 32 0.20 -22.93 -10.19
CA PHE A 32 -1.18 -22.70 -9.74
C PHE A 32 -1.96 -21.94 -10.79
N ASN A 33 -3.28 -21.86 -10.63
CA ASN A 33 -4.11 -21.03 -11.49
C ASN A 33 -4.20 -19.61 -10.91
N TYR A 34 -3.29 -18.76 -11.31
CA TYR A 34 -3.31 -17.32 -10.99
C TYR A 34 -3.78 -16.46 -12.17
N ARG A 35 -4.36 -17.08 -13.20
CA ARG A 35 -4.88 -16.36 -14.35
C ARG A 35 -6.06 -15.48 -13.97
N MET A 36 -6.07 -14.28 -14.51
CA MET A 36 -7.21 -13.38 -14.39
C MET A 36 -8.42 -13.92 -15.13
N THR A 37 -9.58 -13.96 -14.48
CA THR A 37 -10.83 -14.32 -15.15
C THR A 37 -11.32 -13.17 -16.06
N GLU A 38 -12.16 -13.50 -17.06
CA GLU A 38 -12.78 -12.50 -17.94
C GLU A 38 -13.55 -11.43 -17.16
N MET A 39 -14.24 -11.82 -16.08
CA MET A 39 -14.97 -10.88 -15.23
C MET A 39 -14.01 -9.90 -14.52
N GLN A 40 -12.91 -10.40 -13.96
CA GLN A 40 -11.88 -9.56 -13.34
C GLN A 40 -11.25 -8.62 -14.38
N ALA A 41 -10.97 -9.11 -15.58
CA ALA A 41 -10.42 -8.32 -16.66
C ALA A 41 -11.38 -7.22 -17.11
N ALA A 42 -12.68 -7.52 -17.25
CA ALA A 42 -13.70 -6.55 -17.60
C ALA A 42 -13.79 -5.42 -16.58
N VAL A 43 -13.84 -5.74 -15.28
CA VAL A 43 -13.80 -4.75 -14.19
C VAL A 43 -12.50 -3.95 -14.22
N GLY A 44 -11.35 -4.62 -14.37
CA GLY A 44 -10.04 -4.00 -14.45
C GLY A 44 -9.94 -2.97 -15.58
N LYS A 45 -10.41 -3.30 -16.78
CA LYS A 45 -10.45 -2.38 -17.93
C LYS A 45 -11.25 -1.10 -17.64
N VAL A 46 -12.40 -1.24 -16.97
CA VAL A 46 -13.23 -0.07 -16.60
C VAL A 46 -12.53 0.78 -15.54
N GLN A 47 -11.86 0.17 -14.56
CA GLN A 47 -11.11 0.90 -13.53
C GLN A 47 -9.89 1.62 -14.11
N LEU A 48 -9.17 1.01 -15.04
CA LEU A 48 -8.03 1.65 -15.72
C LEU A 48 -8.44 2.93 -16.48
N LYS A 49 -9.63 2.96 -17.08
CA LYS A 49 -10.15 4.20 -17.71
C LYS A 49 -10.34 5.35 -16.72
N LYS A 50 -10.52 5.06 -15.44
CA LYS A 50 -10.69 6.05 -14.36
C LYS A 50 -9.37 6.47 -13.71
N LEU A 51 -8.26 5.81 -14.01
CA LEU A 51 -7.00 5.96 -13.29
C LEU A 51 -6.52 7.42 -13.25
N ASN A 52 -6.47 8.09 -14.39
CA ASN A 52 -6.02 9.48 -14.48
C ASN A 52 -6.90 10.43 -13.64
N TYR A 53 -8.22 10.22 -13.65
CA TYR A 53 -9.14 10.97 -12.80
C TYR A 53 -8.86 10.73 -11.32
N ILE A 54 -8.67 9.47 -10.92
CA ILE A 54 -8.38 9.08 -9.53
C ILE A 54 -7.08 9.72 -9.05
N ILE A 55 -6.01 9.63 -9.83
CA ILE A 55 -4.71 10.22 -9.48
C ILE A 55 -4.83 11.74 -9.33
N LYS A 56 -5.49 12.41 -10.26
CA LYS A 56 -5.70 13.87 -10.23
C LYS A 56 -6.43 14.32 -8.96
N GLU A 57 -7.54 13.66 -8.62
CA GLU A 57 -8.33 14.00 -7.43
C GLU A 57 -7.59 13.68 -6.13
N ASN A 58 -6.90 12.53 -6.06
CA ASN A 58 -6.08 12.18 -4.91
C ASN A 58 -4.94 13.18 -4.71
N LYS A 59 -4.22 13.54 -5.78
CA LYS A 59 -3.13 14.54 -5.75
C LYS A 59 -3.62 15.90 -5.26
N LYS A 60 -4.79 16.35 -5.72
CA LYS A 60 -5.42 17.58 -5.25
C LYS A 60 -5.65 17.56 -3.73
N ARG A 61 -6.25 16.48 -3.22
CA ARG A 61 -6.54 16.30 -1.78
C ARG A 61 -5.27 16.14 -0.96
N TYR A 62 -4.29 15.38 -1.45
CA TYR A 62 -2.99 15.25 -0.84
C TYR A 62 -2.30 16.62 -0.66
N ASN A 63 -2.31 17.46 -1.69
CA ASN A 63 -1.72 18.78 -1.64
C ASN A 63 -2.47 19.74 -0.70
N GLN A 64 -3.79 19.61 -0.58
CA GLN A 64 -4.57 20.36 0.42
C GLN A 64 -4.14 19.98 1.84
N LEU A 65 -4.04 18.68 2.16
CA LEU A 65 -3.53 18.22 3.45
C LEU A 65 -2.10 18.69 3.69
N LYS A 66 -1.23 18.56 2.69
CA LYS A 66 0.16 18.99 2.80
C LYS A 66 0.28 20.47 3.21
N LYS A 67 -0.51 21.36 2.60
CA LYS A 67 -0.50 22.80 2.95
C LYS A 67 -0.84 23.05 4.42
N ILE A 68 -1.76 22.24 4.98
CA ILE A 68 -2.24 22.43 6.36
C ILE A 68 -1.30 21.79 7.39
N ILE A 69 -0.69 20.65 7.04
CA ILE A 69 -0.02 19.77 8.02
C ILE A 69 1.51 19.89 7.99
N SER A 70 2.10 20.30 6.87
CA SER A 70 3.56 20.26 6.66
C SER A 70 4.38 21.09 7.65
N HIS A 71 3.77 22.11 8.28
CA HIS A 71 4.44 22.92 9.30
C HIS A 71 4.36 22.31 10.72
N LYS A 72 3.51 21.26 10.91
CA LYS A 72 3.29 20.63 12.23
C LYS A 72 3.94 19.26 12.35
N PHE A 73 4.12 18.58 11.24
CA PHE A 73 4.61 17.19 11.21
C PHE A 73 5.62 16.96 10.10
N GLN A 74 6.55 16.07 10.38
CA GLN A 74 7.43 15.53 9.35
C GLN A 74 6.61 14.63 8.40
N LEU A 75 6.79 14.83 7.11
CA LEU A 75 6.08 14.08 6.07
C LEU A 75 6.99 13.06 5.42
N ARG A 76 6.38 11.98 4.88
CA ARG A 76 7.09 11.06 4.00
C ARG A 76 7.61 11.81 2.77
N LYS A 77 8.90 11.68 2.49
CA LYS A 77 9.49 12.20 1.25
C LYS A 77 9.02 11.37 0.06
N ILE A 78 8.56 12.04 -0.98
CA ILE A 78 8.25 11.43 -2.27
C ILE A 78 9.49 11.63 -3.14
N PRO A 79 10.11 10.56 -3.67
CA PRO A 79 11.27 10.70 -4.54
C PRO A 79 10.95 11.54 -5.78
N ASN A 80 11.90 12.35 -6.23
CA ASN A 80 11.79 13.01 -7.52
C ASN A 80 11.62 11.94 -8.61
N LEU A 81 10.92 12.21 -9.65
CA LEU A 81 10.62 11.27 -10.75
C LEU A 81 9.64 10.13 -10.39
N SER A 82 9.04 10.13 -9.20
CA SER A 82 7.97 9.18 -8.87
C SER A 82 6.60 9.83 -9.03
N GLU A 83 5.65 9.07 -9.57
CA GLU A 83 4.24 9.44 -9.65
C GLU A 83 3.40 8.52 -8.75
N PRO A 84 3.27 8.85 -7.46
CA PRO A 84 2.44 8.05 -6.56
C PRO A 84 0.95 8.27 -6.85
N ILE A 85 0.13 7.30 -6.48
CA ILE A 85 -1.32 7.38 -6.63
C ILE A 85 -1.99 8.34 -5.62
N PHE A 86 -1.24 8.84 -4.63
CA PHE A 86 -1.69 9.78 -3.60
C PHE A 86 -2.92 9.34 -2.79
N ASP A 87 -3.12 8.06 -2.64
CA ASP A 87 -4.25 7.50 -1.89
C ASP A 87 -4.03 7.46 -0.36
N THR A 88 -2.83 7.81 0.07
CA THR A 88 -2.41 7.76 1.47
C THR A 88 -1.48 8.92 1.79
N PHE A 89 -1.78 9.63 2.89
CA PHE A 89 -0.95 10.70 3.43
C PHE A 89 -0.24 10.20 4.68
N ILE A 90 1.10 10.15 4.69
CA ILE A 90 1.88 9.62 5.81
C ILE A 90 2.60 10.73 6.54
N ILE A 91 2.36 10.81 7.86
CA ILE A 91 3.03 11.69 8.81
C ILE A 91 3.84 10.86 9.80
N PHE A 92 4.91 11.46 10.33
CA PHE A 92 5.71 10.88 11.40
C PHE A 92 5.44 11.61 12.70
N ILE A 93 5.21 10.85 13.79
CA ILE A 93 4.91 11.37 15.12
C ILE A 93 5.80 10.65 16.12
N GLU A 94 6.71 11.40 16.75
CA GLU A 94 7.66 10.87 17.73
C GLU A 94 6.98 10.61 19.08
N GLU A 95 6.09 11.50 19.50
CA GLU A 95 5.42 11.44 20.79
C GLU A 95 4.23 10.50 20.78
N GLU A 96 4.28 9.43 21.56
CA GLU A 96 3.25 8.39 21.59
C GLU A 96 1.88 8.90 22.07
N LYS A 97 1.85 9.84 23.02
CA LYS A 97 0.61 10.48 23.50
C LYS A 97 -0.08 11.24 22.36
N LYS A 98 0.66 12.07 21.65
CA LYS A 98 0.15 12.84 20.51
C LYS A 98 -0.33 11.93 19.38
N LYS A 99 0.40 10.83 19.15
CA LYS A 99 0.00 9.81 18.17
C LYS A 99 -1.36 9.19 18.52
N LYS A 100 -1.56 8.80 19.80
CA LYS A 100 -2.84 8.25 20.27
C LYS A 100 -3.99 9.25 20.13
N GLU A 101 -3.77 10.53 20.46
CA GLU A 101 -4.77 11.59 20.29
C GLU A 101 -5.19 11.74 18.82
N ILE A 102 -4.24 11.73 17.88
CA ILE A 102 -4.53 11.81 16.45
C ILE A 102 -5.28 10.58 15.96
N LEU A 103 -4.88 9.37 16.40
CA LEU A 103 -5.58 8.14 16.04
C LEU A 103 -7.03 8.13 16.54
N ASN A 104 -7.25 8.54 17.78
CA ASN A 104 -8.60 8.66 18.35
C ASN A 104 -9.46 9.65 17.55
N LEU A 105 -8.87 10.78 17.17
CA LEU A 105 -9.55 11.79 16.38
C LEU A 105 -9.91 11.31 14.97
N LEU A 106 -8.99 10.59 14.30
CA LEU A 106 -9.25 9.96 13.00
C LEU A 106 -10.38 8.95 13.09
N ASN A 107 -10.36 8.09 14.11
CA ASN A 107 -11.40 7.08 14.34
C ASN A 107 -12.76 7.71 14.65
N ALA A 108 -12.81 8.71 15.53
CA ALA A 108 -14.04 9.42 15.87
C ALA A 108 -14.69 10.10 14.66
N LYS A 109 -13.90 10.51 13.68
CA LYS A 109 -14.37 11.09 12.41
C LYS A 109 -14.61 10.03 11.32
N GLY A 110 -14.45 8.74 11.64
CA GLY A 110 -14.67 7.63 10.72
C GLY A 110 -13.66 7.55 9.58
N PHE A 111 -12.43 8.02 9.78
CA PHE A 111 -11.37 7.88 8.79
C PHE A 111 -10.55 6.61 9.00
N GLY A 112 -10.31 6.20 10.26
CA GLY A 112 -9.38 5.13 10.56
C GLY A 112 -7.97 5.43 10.05
N THR A 113 -7.16 4.38 9.92
CA THR A 113 -5.84 4.45 9.30
C THR A 113 -5.72 3.42 8.17
N LYS A 114 -4.75 3.63 7.29
CA LYS A 114 -4.46 2.71 6.19
C LYS A 114 -3.16 1.98 6.49
N ASN A 115 -3.25 0.78 7.09
CA ASN A 115 -2.12 -0.10 7.41
C ASN A 115 -1.14 0.39 8.49
N LEU A 116 -1.10 1.67 8.83
CA LEU A 116 -0.17 2.20 9.82
C LEU A 116 -0.91 3.13 10.81
N PRO A 117 -0.97 2.77 12.10
CA PRO A 117 -0.26 1.64 12.72
C PRO A 117 -1.01 0.29 12.68
N ASP A 118 -2.24 0.22 12.19
CA ASP A 118 -3.17 -0.90 12.40
C ASP A 118 -2.65 -2.27 11.92
N ALA A 119 -1.91 -2.30 10.82
CA ALA A 119 -1.42 -3.54 10.23
C ALA A 119 0.11 -3.64 10.17
N ILE A 120 0.82 -2.96 11.06
CA ILE A 120 2.28 -2.93 11.06
C ILE A 120 2.90 -4.33 11.20
N GLU A 121 2.31 -5.18 12.03
CA GLU A 121 2.79 -6.54 12.28
C GLU A 121 2.67 -7.44 11.05
N TRP A 122 1.69 -7.17 10.18
CA TRP A 122 1.50 -7.89 8.92
C TRP A 122 2.44 -7.44 7.81
N HIS A 123 2.88 -6.18 7.86
CA HIS A 123 3.63 -5.56 6.77
C HIS A 123 5.11 -5.32 7.08
N CYS A 124 5.56 -5.64 8.29
CA CYS A 124 6.96 -5.47 8.69
C CYS A 124 7.55 -6.79 9.18
N SER A 125 8.51 -7.31 8.45
CA SER A 125 9.18 -8.57 8.76
C SER A 125 9.91 -8.61 10.12
N ALA A 126 10.14 -7.45 10.74
CA ALA A 126 10.65 -7.37 12.10
C ALA A 126 9.73 -8.01 13.16
N PHE A 127 8.45 -8.26 12.82
CA PHE A 127 7.48 -8.94 13.68
C PHE A 127 7.26 -10.42 13.32
N TRP A 128 7.95 -10.95 12.32
CA TRP A 128 7.73 -12.31 11.80
C TRP A 128 8.66 -13.36 12.42
N GLN A 129 8.75 -13.36 13.76
CA GLN A 129 9.57 -14.33 14.49
C GLN A 129 9.14 -15.78 14.25
N HIS A 130 7.88 -15.99 13.91
CA HIS A 130 7.29 -17.29 13.58
C HIS A 130 7.71 -17.83 12.22
N ALA A 131 8.17 -16.97 11.30
CA ALA A 131 8.41 -17.32 9.90
C ALA A 131 9.85 -17.04 9.40
N LEU A 132 10.61 -16.18 10.09
CA LEU A 132 11.91 -15.73 9.61
C LEU A 132 13.05 -15.96 10.60
N PRO A 133 14.26 -16.26 10.11
CA PRO A 133 15.46 -16.33 10.94
C PRO A 133 15.80 -14.98 11.60
N LYS A 134 16.36 -15.01 12.80
CA LYS A 134 16.78 -13.81 13.57
C LYS A 134 17.60 -12.79 12.77
N LYS A 135 18.50 -13.28 11.89
CA LYS A 135 19.32 -12.41 11.02
C LYS A 135 18.46 -11.52 10.11
N GLN A 136 17.42 -12.09 9.48
CA GLN A 136 16.53 -11.34 8.60
C GLN A 136 15.65 -10.34 9.37
N ILE A 137 15.16 -10.75 10.54
CA ILE A 137 14.40 -9.87 11.44
C ILE A 137 15.25 -8.67 11.86
N ASN A 138 16.51 -8.88 12.22
CA ASN A 138 17.43 -7.82 12.63
C ASN A 138 17.67 -6.79 11.52
N ASN A 139 17.72 -7.22 10.26
CA ASN A 139 17.88 -6.32 9.12
C ASN A 139 16.70 -5.35 8.96
N SER A 140 15.54 -5.67 9.54
CA SER A 140 14.31 -4.85 9.44
C SER A 140 14.08 -3.93 10.65
N LYS A 141 15.00 -3.85 11.61
CA LYS A 141 14.82 -3.01 12.82
C LYS A 141 14.58 -1.55 12.50
N LYS A 142 15.39 -0.96 11.62
CA LYS A 142 15.23 0.45 11.20
C LYS A 142 13.88 0.69 10.53
N THR A 143 13.41 -0.24 9.72
CA THR A 143 12.08 -0.18 9.11
C THR A 143 10.99 -0.21 10.19
N LYS A 144 11.09 -1.11 11.17
CA LYS A 144 10.17 -1.17 12.31
C LYS A 144 10.07 0.18 13.04
N GLU A 145 11.19 0.79 13.38
CA GLU A 145 11.24 2.07 14.07
C GLU A 145 10.54 3.19 13.29
N ILE A 146 10.79 3.26 11.98
CA ILE A 146 10.14 4.25 11.09
C ILE A 146 8.63 4.00 11.05
N LEU A 147 8.21 2.75 10.85
CA LEU A 147 6.79 2.41 10.74
C LEU A 147 6.03 2.63 12.05
N GLN A 148 6.67 2.35 13.19
CA GLN A 148 6.06 2.59 14.51
C GLN A 148 5.74 4.06 14.78
N LYS A 149 6.50 4.99 14.18
CA LYS A 149 6.27 6.44 14.27
C LYS A 149 5.29 6.96 13.21
N SER A 150 4.89 6.11 12.27
CA SER A 150 4.09 6.52 11.13
C SER A 150 2.59 6.43 11.42
N VAL A 151 1.85 7.40 10.91
CA VAL A 151 0.38 7.36 10.81
C VAL A 151 -0.01 7.58 9.35
N ALA A 152 -0.74 6.62 8.78
CA ALA A 152 -1.19 6.66 7.41
C ALA A 152 -2.66 7.11 7.35
N ILE A 153 -2.89 8.31 6.86
CA ILE A 153 -4.22 8.89 6.71
C ILE A 153 -4.74 8.56 5.31
N PRO A 154 -5.88 7.86 5.18
CA PRO A 154 -6.43 7.52 3.88
C PRO A 154 -6.98 8.75 3.16
N ILE A 155 -6.76 8.82 1.85
CA ILE A 155 -7.36 9.83 0.98
C ILE A 155 -8.45 9.16 0.16
N TRP A 156 -9.70 9.54 0.40
CA TRP A 156 -10.86 8.93 -0.24
C TRP A 156 -11.52 9.87 -1.25
N LEU A 157 -11.88 9.35 -2.40
CA LEU A 157 -12.57 10.13 -3.44
C LEU A 157 -13.95 10.62 -3.01
N LYS A 158 -14.68 9.85 -2.19
CA LYS A 158 -16.07 10.15 -1.79
C LYS A 158 -16.19 10.95 -0.49
N LYS A 159 -15.16 10.93 0.39
CA LYS A 159 -15.17 11.70 1.64
C LYS A 159 -14.36 12.97 1.49
N LYS A 160 -14.82 14.06 2.13
CA LYS A 160 -14.00 15.26 2.27
C LYS A 160 -12.74 14.91 3.06
N THR A 161 -11.62 15.42 2.61
CA THR A 161 -10.33 15.22 3.27
C THR A 161 -10.43 15.74 4.71
N PRO A 162 -9.81 15.08 5.71
CA PRO A 162 -9.94 15.43 7.12
C PRO A 162 -9.21 16.74 7.47
N GLN A 163 -9.52 17.83 6.79
CA GLN A 163 -8.89 19.13 7.01
C GLN A 163 -9.05 19.63 8.46
N ASN A 164 -10.22 19.37 9.05
CA ASN A 164 -10.54 19.80 10.41
C ASN A 164 -10.04 18.86 11.50
N ILE A 165 -9.50 17.71 11.15
CA ILE A 165 -9.07 16.70 12.13
C ILE A 165 -7.72 17.06 12.75
N VAL A 166 -6.84 17.67 11.95
CA VAL A 166 -5.46 17.94 12.38
C VAL A 166 -5.33 19.32 13.04
N ILE A 167 -6.32 20.19 12.87
CA ILE A 167 -6.26 21.57 13.38
C ILE A 167 -6.87 21.70 14.78
N GLY A 168 -7.87 20.88 15.10
CA GLY A 168 -8.64 21.04 16.35
C GLY A 168 -8.09 20.31 17.58
N GLY A 169 -7.05 19.50 17.47
CA GLY A 169 -6.54 18.67 18.57
C GLY A 169 -5.07 18.91 18.93
N VAL A 170 -4.42 19.92 18.34
CA VAL A 170 -3.00 20.22 18.60
C VAL A 170 -2.82 21.74 18.59
N ALA A 171 -3.31 22.37 19.64
CA ALA A 171 -2.84 23.68 20.04
C ALA A 171 -1.54 23.53 20.82
#